data_05668866556ebd5bc54a41315f0a45de
#
_entry.id   05668866556ebd5bc54a41315f0a45de
#
_cell.length_a   1.000
_cell.length_b   1.000
_cell.length_c   1.000
_cell.angle_alpha   90.00
_cell.angle_beta   90.00
_cell.angle_gamma   90.00
#
_symmetry.space_group_name_H-M   'P 1'
#
loop_
_entity.id
_entity.type
_entity.pdbx_description
1 polymer ?
#
loop_
_entity_poly.entity_id
_entity_poly.type
_entity_poly.pdbx_seq_one_letter_code
_entity_poly.pdbx_strand_id
1 'polypeptide(L)'
;MNAGISLKPLRISLWIGIVALLAYGCDLSGDPNPTAPAPLSTLAPTSTTPALPDLIIRALAIEPEFGDLCSHSQAPLGIRIQVNNQGAAAAGLFVVEVNGVQKNVGNGLAQNQAVTLWFSGYHERNDLQVDPLGLIPESNENNNQTIQELPVPTIPPDCLATPTTETTVEAPLATLRGHTGKVWSVVFSPDGTLLASGSVDDTVRLWRVKAANLLRTMAVHPFPIMSLAFTPNGSGLATGSTDGAIRIWLVNNGQLVDTLRGHSGRVLGVDISPDGKTLASCGDDYTVRLWRLSDGKQLEIVDEGMASITGVTYSPDGKRLAFSESDGEVRVWRISDGAWLNIFREPGLPATSVAFSPDGSLLAAGFADGKVHIWQLSQDALVRTLAGNGHPVQSIAFSPDGAWLVYGSQDSTLRLWSMVDPATDQSRLILAGHDGPVTSVTFSPKGNLIASASDDGTLRLWSVPEK
;
A
#
# COMPACT_ATOMS: atom_id res chain seq x y z
N MET A 1 13.06 -12.03 -55.55
CA MET A 1 11.60 -11.82 -55.48
C MET A 1 11.31 -11.15 -54.18
N ASN A 2 10.80 -9.93 -54.25
CA ASN A 2 10.60 -9.01 -53.10
C ASN A 2 9.46 -9.47 -52.18
N ALA A 3 9.69 -9.44 -50.90
CA ALA A 3 8.63 -9.42 -49.88
C ALA A 3 8.82 -8.17 -49.00
N GLY A 4 7.89 -7.25 -49.14
CA GLY A 4 7.91 -5.95 -48.52
C GLY A 4 7.58 -6.00 -47.03
N ILE A 5 8.34 -5.23 -46.25
CA ILE A 5 8.14 -4.96 -44.85
C ILE A 5 7.16 -3.78 -44.74
N SER A 6 5.98 -4.01 -44.18
CA SER A 6 4.98 -2.98 -43.87
C SER A 6 5.24 -2.40 -42.50
N LEU A 7 5.75 -1.17 -42.45
CA LEU A 7 5.86 -0.35 -41.26
C LEU A 7 4.52 0.35 -41.00
N LYS A 8 3.89 0.10 -39.85
CA LYS A 8 2.75 0.89 -39.36
C LYS A 8 3.28 2.17 -38.68
N PRO A 9 2.66 3.32 -38.91
CA PRO A 9 3.14 4.58 -38.34
C PRO A 9 2.73 4.75 -36.88
N LEU A 10 3.72 5.21 -36.10
CA LEU A 10 3.56 5.73 -34.73
C LEU A 10 2.64 6.96 -34.75
N ARG A 11 1.56 6.95 -33.99
CA ARG A 11 0.73 8.13 -33.73
C ARG A 11 1.29 8.87 -32.52
N ILE A 12 2.00 9.98 -32.77
CA ILE A 12 2.34 10.99 -31.77
C ILE A 12 1.16 11.96 -31.70
N SER A 13 0.44 11.98 -30.59
CA SER A 13 -0.60 12.98 -30.33
C SER A 13 0.04 14.25 -29.74
N LEU A 14 0.21 15.26 -30.59
CA LEU A 14 0.63 16.60 -30.20
C LEU A 14 -0.63 17.38 -29.77
N TRP A 15 -0.72 17.76 -28.50
CA TRP A 15 -1.72 18.73 -28.04
C TRP A 15 -1.23 20.13 -28.35
N ILE A 16 -1.83 20.78 -29.37
CA ILE A 16 -1.65 22.21 -29.65
C ILE A 16 -2.82 22.94 -29.01
N GLY A 17 -2.50 23.77 -28.02
CA GLY A 17 -3.45 24.72 -27.45
C GLY A 17 -3.83 25.81 -28.46
N ILE A 18 -5.13 25.92 -28.74
CA ILE A 18 -5.69 26.99 -29.57
C ILE A 18 -5.95 28.20 -28.68
N VAL A 19 -5.17 29.26 -28.87
CA VAL A 19 -5.49 30.60 -28.36
C VAL A 19 -6.43 31.24 -29.37
N ALA A 20 -7.68 31.49 -28.96
CA ALA A 20 -8.66 32.21 -29.78
C ALA A 20 -8.41 33.72 -29.63
N LEU A 21 -7.89 34.35 -30.68
CA LEU A 21 -7.90 35.80 -30.85
C LEU A 21 -9.28 36.19 -31.39
N LEU A 22 -10.06 36.96 -30.60
CA LEU A 22 -11.23 37.66 -31.09
C LEU A 22 -10.80 38.98 -31.76
N ALA A 23 -10.90 39.05 -33.08
CA ALA A 23 -10.76 40.27 -33.84
C ALA A 23 -12.10 41.02 -33.88
N TYR A 24 -12.11 42.24 -33.38
CA TYR A 24 -13.21 43.17 -33.58
C TYR A 24 -13.10 43.81 -34.97
N GLY A 25 -14.12 43.58 -35.78
CA GLY A 25 -14.30 44.29 -37.06
C GLY A 25 -14.92 45.65 -36.81
N CYS A 26 -14.29 46.70 -37.35
CA CYS A 26 -14.84 48.05 -37.49
C CYS A 26 -15.81 48.08 -38.67
N ASP A 27 -17.01 48.59 -38.44
CA ASP A 27 -17.87 49.08 -39.54
C ASP A 27 -18.01 50.59 -39.40
N LEU A 28 -17.73 51.28 -40.51
CA LEU A 28 -17.75 52.72 -40.65
C LEU A 28 -19.02 53.12 -41.40
N SER A 29 -19.89 53.89 -40.77
CA SER A 29 -20.76 54.81 -41.57
C SER A 29 -21.45 55.87 -40.69
N GLY A 30 -21.23 57.13 -40.97
CA GLY A 30 -22.18 58.25 -40.98
C GLY A 30 -22.28 59.19 -39.79
N ASP A 31 -21.63 60.27 -39.94
CA ASP A 31 -21.72 61.65 -39.40
C ASP A 31 -23.12 62.26 -39.18
N PRO A 32 -23.27 63.53 -38.71
CA PRO A 32 -22.59 64.30 -37.64
C PRO A 32 -23.55 65.13 -36.74
N ASN A 33 -23.13 65.61 -35.62
CA ASN A 33 -23.17 66.96 -35.09
C ASN A 33 -23.27 67.08 -33.54
N PRO A 34 -22.71 68.10 -32.95
CA PRO A 34 -22.22 68.10 -31.62
C PRO A 34 -23.15 68.76 -30.61
N THR A 35 -23.33 68.17 -29.44
CA THR A 35 -23.83 68.84 -28.23
C THR A 35 -22.76 68.78 -27.14
N ALA A 36 -22.54 69.97 -26.53
CA ALA A 36 -21.50 70.27 -25.57
C ALA A 36 -21.45 69.34 -24.34
N PRO A 37 -20.23 69.18 -23.73
CA PRO A 37 -20.04 68.22 -22.64
C PRO A 37 -20.49 68.75 -21.30
N ALA A 38 -21.17 67.88 -20.54
CA ALA A 38 -21.40 68.04 -19.09
C ALA A 38 -20.06 67.85 -18.35
N PRO A 39 -19.84 68.49 -17.18
CA PRO A 39 -18.58 68.40 -16.47
C PRO A 39 -18.30 67.01 -15.94
N LEU A 40 -17.12 66.51 -16.24
CA LEU A 40 -16.53 65.30 -15.65
C LEU A 40 -16.45 65.46 -14.14
N SER A 41 -17.25 64.72 -13.41
CA SER A 41 -16.99 64.43 -12.02
C SER A 41 -15.73 63.56 -11.97
N THR A 42 -14.67 64.12 -11.40
CA THR A 42 -13.44 63.39 -11.06
C THR A 42 -13.77 62.28 -10.06
N LEU A 43 -14.02 61.08 -10.55
CA LEU A 43 -13.88 59.90 -9.74
C LEU A 43 -12.40 59.72 -9.42
N ALA A 44 -12.04 59.95 -8.17
CA ALA A 44 -10.72 59.57 -7.65
C ALA A 44 -10.52 58.08 -7.95
N PRO A 45 -9.33 57.67 -8.41
CA PRO A 45 -9.05 56.23 -8.54
C PRO A 45 -9.11 55.62 -7.15
N THR A 46 -10.11 54.83 -6.89
CA THR A 46 -10.06 53.89 -5.76
C THR A 46 -8.97 52.89 -6.06
N SER A 47 -7.81 53.14 -5.53
CA SER A 47 -6.73 52.17 -5.46
C SER A 47 -7.23 51.00 -4.58
N THR A 48 -7.92 50.08 -5.18
CA THR A 48 -8.15 48.76 -4.56
C THR A 48 -6.82 48.02 -4.67
N THR A 49 -6.04 48.08 -3.62
CA THR A 49 -4.94 47.11 -3.42
C THR A 49 -5.57 45.72 -3.56
N PRO A 50 -5.03 44.83 -4.40
CA PRO A 50 -5.56 43.48 -4.52
C PRO A 50 -5.54 42.84 -3.14
N ALA A 51 -6.64 42.17 -2.79
CA ALA A 51 -6.69 41.37 -1.58
C ALA A 51 -5.68 40.24 -1.70
N LEU A 52 -4.75 40.13 -0.74
CA LEU A 52 -3.72 39.09 -0.69
C LEU A 52 -3.94 38.18 0.51
N PRO A 53 -3.53 36.92 0.42
CA PRO A 53 -3.43 36.04 1.58
C PRO A 53 -2.39 36.55 2.57
N ASP A 54 -2.42 35.99 3.79
CA ASP A 54 -1.46 36.25 4.85
C ASP A 54 -1.32 34.95 5.67
N LEU A 55 -0.25 34.20 5.39
CA LEU A 55 -0.02 32.89 6.00
C LEU A 55 0.82 33.05 7.27
N ILE A 56 0.32 32.53 8.38
CA ILE A 56 1.00 32.53 9.69
C ILE A 56 1.22 31.11 10.13
N ILE A 57 2.47 30.77 10.46
CA ILE A 57 2.88 29.48 10.99
C ILE A 57 3.19 29.55 12.47
N ARG A 58 2.78 28.50 13.21
CA ARG A 58 3.21 28.30 14.59
C ARG A 58 3.22 26.79 14.93
N ALA A 59 4.15 26.38 15.79
CA ALA A 59 4.10 25.07 16.39
C ALA A 59 3.03 25.02 17.50
N LEU A 60 2.34 23.89 17.60
CA LEU A 60 1.34 23.63 18.63
C LEU A 60 1.90 22.80 19.76
N ALA A 61 2.59 21.69 19.44
CA ALA A 61 3.12 20.75 20.42
C ALA A 61 4.22 19.87 19.81
N ILE A 62 5.05 19.30 20.69
CA ILE A 62 5.85 18.12 20.37
C ILE A 62 5.03 16.91 20.81
N GLU A 63 4.71 16.00 19.87
CA GLU A 63 3.86 14.85 20.14
C GLU A 63 4.15 13.70 19.15
N PRO A 64 3.75 12.48 19.44
CA PRO A 64 3.80 11.40 18.47
C PRO A 64 2.85 11.68 17.29
N GLU A 65 3.14 11.08 16.13
CA GLU A 65 2.32 11.26 14.92
C GLU A 65 0.87 10.84 15.14
N PHE A 66 0.66 9.75 15.88
CA PHE A 66 -0.65 9.20 16.24
C PHE A 66 -0.67 8.76 17.71
N GLY A 67 -1.83 8.89 18.35
CA GLY A 67 -2.05 8.42 19.73
C GLY A 67 -1.61 9.41 20.82
N ASP A 68 -1.47 8.91 22.04
CA ASP A 68 -0.98 9.65 23.20
C ASP A 68 0.49 9.33 23.53
N LEU A 69 1.08 10.12 24.43
CA LEU A 69 2.49 9.94 24.85
C LEU A 69 2.74 8.61 25.55
N CYS A 70 1.71 7.93 26.08
CA CYS A 70 1.83 6.65 26.75
C CYS A 70 1.81 5.46 25.80
N SER A 71 1.03 5.53 24.73
CA SER A 71 0.92 4.45 23.74
C SER A 71 2.15 4.35 22.82
N HIS A 72 3.09 5.32 22.89
CA HIS A 72 4.15 5.48 21.92
C HIS A 72 5.54 5.68 22.51
N SER A 73 5.91 4.91 23.55
CA SER A 73 7.26 5.00 24.14
C SER A 73 8.41 4.74 23.14
N GLN A 74 8.12 4.30 21.90
CA GLN A 74 9.06 4.11 20.80
C GLN A 74 8.66 4.82 19.50
N ALA A 75 7.52 5.52 19.44
CA ALA A 75 7.15 6.26 18.26
C ALA A 75 8.05 7.51 18.11
N PRO A 76 8.50 7.83 16.90
CA PRO A 76 9.26 9.06 16.71
C PRO A 76 8.39 10.25 17.08
N LEU A 77 8.87 11.04 18.04
CA LEU A 77 8.26 12.32 18.35
C LEU A 77 8.50 13.29 17.19
N GLY A 78 7.51 14.10 16.92
CA GLY A 78 7.55 15.12 15.89
C GLY A 78 6.87 16.40 16.34
N ILE A 79 6.79 17.35 15.43
CA ILE A 79 6.19 18.66 15.70
C ILE A 79 4.85 18.74 14.98
N ARG A 80 3.79 19.00 15.73
CA ARG A 80 2.51 19.44 15.17
C ARG A 80 2.53 20.96 15.00
N ILE A 81 2.27 21.40 13.79
CA ILE A 81 2.19 22.82 13.46
C ILE A 81 0.82 23.17 12.89
N GLN A 82 0.46 24.44 13.00
CA GLN A 82 -0.72 25.00 12.37
C GLN A 82 -0.33 26.17 11.48
N VAL A 83 -0.82 26.18 10.23
CA VAL A 83 -0.74 27.30 9.31
C VAL A 83 -2.14 27.89 9.16
N ASN A 84 -2.28 29.20 9.39
CA ASN A 84 -3.52 29.94 9.27
C ASN A 84 -3.39 30.96 8.14
N ASN A 85 -4.42 31.12 7.33
CA ASN A 85 -4.54 32.23 6.40
C ASN A 85 -5.40 33.33 7.02
N GLN A 86 -4.78 34.42 7.47
CA GLN A 86 -5.45 35.58 8.05
C GLN A 86 -5.68 36.70 7.02
N GLY A 87 -5.16 36.55 5.82
CA GLY A 87 -5.30 37.53 4.75
C GLY A 87 -6.71 37.64 4.17
N ALA A 88 -6.91 38.62 3.30
CA ALA A 88 -8.19 38.92 2.71
C ALA A 88 -8.52 38.07 1.46
N ALA A 89 -7.58 37.24 0.98
CA ALA A 89 -7.77 36.35 -0.15
C ALA A 89 -7.40 34.91 0.19
N ALA A 90 -7.79 33.95 -0.66
CA ALA A 90 -7.36 32.56 -0.55
C ALA A 90 -5.90 32.42 -0.96
N ALA A 91 -5.10 31.67 -0.18
CA ALA A 91 -3.77 31.24 -0.59
C ALA A 91 -3.88 30.09 -1.59
N GLY A 92 -3.01 30.07 -2.59
CA GLY A 92 -2.89 28.98 -3.55
C GLY A 92 -2.11 27.79 -2.99
N LEU A 93 -1.41 27.08 -3.85
CA LEU A 93 -0.48 26.00 -3.45
C LEU A 93 0.73 26.62 -2.75
N PHE A 94 1.13 26.09 -1.59
CA PHE A 94 2.32 26.56 -0.89
C PHE A 94 3.06 25.41 -0.21
N VAL A 95 4.28 25.67 0.19
CA VAL A 95 5.16 24.74 0.88
C VAL A 95 5.25 25.13 2.36
N VAL A 96 5.31 24.17 3.24
CA VAL A 96 5.62 24.35 4.66
C VAL A 96 6.91 23.62 4.97
N GLU A 97 7.86 24.29 5.58
CA GLU A 97 9.14 23.72 5.97
C GLU A 97 9.33 23.76 7.49
N VAL A 98 9.79 22.65 8.05
CA VAL A 98 10.15 22.56 9.48
C VAL A 98 11.52 21.89 9.58
N ASN A 99 12.51 22.58 10.12
CA ASN A 99 13.87 22.09 10.27
C ASN A 99 14.47 21.52 8.97
N GLY A 100 14.16 22.11 7.81
CA GLY A 100 14.59 21.64 6.51
C GLY A 100 13.75 20.53 5.88
N VAL A 101 12.71 20.04 6.55
CA VAL A 101 11.75 19.06 6.00
C VAL A 101 10.56 19.78 5.41
N GLN A 102 10.26 19.54 4.13
CA GLN A 102 9.20 20.24 3.40
C GLN A 102 7.94 19.37 3.22
N LYS A 103 6.77 19.99 3.32
CA LYS A 103 5.47 19.44 2.96
C LYS A 103 4.66 20.40 2.08
N ASN A 104 4.06 19.87 1.02
CA ASN A 104 3.21 20.64 0.12
C ASN A 104 1.77 20.70 0.64
N VAL A 105 1.15 21.89 0.61
CA VAL A 105 -0.28 22.09 0.85
C VAL A 105 -0.98 22.27 -0.50
N GLY A 106 -1.45 21.14 -1.05
CA GLY A 106 -1.90 21.05 -2.44
C GLY A 106 -3.22 21.74 -2.75
N ASN A 107 -4.08 21.99 -1.75
CA ASN A 107 -5.39 22.62 -1.96
C ASN A 107 -5.43 24.11 -1.56
N GLY A 108 -4.29 24.65 -1.07
CA GLY A 108 -4.25 26.00 -0.53
C GLY A 108 -5.10 26.18 0.73
N LEU A 109 -5.29 27.43 1.15
CA LEU A 109 -6.12 27.81 2.30
C LEU A 109 -7.04 28.97 1.93
N ALA A 110 -8.35 28.82 2.13
CA ALA A 110 -9.27 29.93 2.03
C ALA A 110 -9.04 30.93 3.19
N GLN A 111 -9.59 32.15 3.03
CA GLN A 111 -9.53 33.15 4.10
C GLN A 111 -10.05 32.61 5.43
N ASN A 112 -9.35 32.86 6.50
CA ASN A 112 -9.64 32.37 7.87
C ASN A 112 -9.65 30.84 8.03
N GLN A 113 -9.12 30.09 7.09
CA GLN A 113 -8.89 28.67 7.26
C GLN A 113 -7.52 28.37 7.83
N ALA A 114 -7.40 27.18 8.44
CA ALA A 114 -6.16 26.65 8.96
C ALA A 114 -5.97 25.21 8.48
N VAL A 115 -4.71 24.82 8.34
CA VAL A 115 -4.29 23.43 8.17
C VAL A 115 -3.35 23.05 9.31
N THR A 116 -3.50 21.81 9.79
CA THR A 116 -2.58 21.25 10.79
C THR A 116 -1.74 20.19 10.11
N LEU A 117 -0.43 20.26 10.31
CA LEU A 117 0.55 19.33 9.73
C LEU A 117 1.42 18.78 10.85
N TRP A 118 1.86 17.54 10.69
CA TRP A 118 2.83 16.91 11.56
C TRP A 118 4.14 16.66 10.82
N PHE A 119 5.28 16.91 11.46
CA PHE A 119 6.62 16.71 10.91
C PHE A 119 7.41 15.80 11.83
N SER A 120 8.06 14.78 11.27
CA SER A 120 8.93 13.87 12.01
C SER A 120 10.19 14.58 12.50
N GLY A 121 10.63 14.24 13.71
CA GLY A 121 11.78 14.85 14.35
C GLY A 121 11.46 16.21 15.00
N TYR A 122 12.25 16.57 15.99
CA TYR A 122 12.16 17.85 16.68
C TYR A 122 13.53 18.23 17.24
N HIS A 123 13.69 19.53 17.52
CA HIS A 123 14.81 20.10 18.24
C HIS A 123 14.30 20.96 19.40
N GLU A 124 15.13 21.28 20.37
CA GLU A 124 14.76 22.26 21.41
C GLU A 124 14.38 23.61 20.78
N ARG A 125 15.03 23.93 19.67
CA ARG A 125 14.77 25.14 18.90
C ARG A 125 14.43 24.74 17.46
N ASN A 126 13.20 25.06 17.01
CA ASN A 126 12.67 24.65 15.74
C ASN A 126 12.49 25.82 14.79
N ASP A 127 13.02 25.71 13.59
CA ASP A 127 12.84 26.68 12.49
C ASP A 127 11.61 26.30 11.66
N LEU A 128 10.64 27.19 11.62
CA LEU A 128 9.35 26.99 10.97
C LEU A 128 9.19 28.04 9.86
N GLN A 129 8.95 27.59 8.65
CA GLN A 129 8.73 28.46 7.49
C GLN A 129 7.47 28.05 6.72
N VAL A 130 6.69 29.02 6.25
CA VAL A 130 5.61 28.83 5.29
C VAL A 130 5.95 29.61 4.03
N ASP A 131 5.68 29.00 2.87
CA ASP A 131 6.03 29.51 1.57
C ASP A 131 7.50 29.96 1.40
N PRO A 132 8.51 29.11 1.83
CA PRO A 132 9.92 29.47 1.78
C PRO A 132 10.43 29.79 0.37
N LEU A 133 9.67 29.42 -0.65
CA LEU A 133 10.00 29.64 -2.06
C LEU A 133 9.38 30.92 -2.63
N GLY A 134 8.55 31.64 -1.82
CA GLY A 134 7.88 32.86 -2.26
C GLY A 134 6.93 32.65 -3.45
N LEU A 135 6.23 31.53 -3.48
CA LEU A 135 5.33 31.15 -4.59
C LEU A 135 4.01 31.92 -4.55
N ILE A 136 3.64 32.44 -3.37
CA ILE A 136 2.40 33.17 -3.15
C ILE A 136 2.73 34.59 -2.71
N PRO A 137 2.31 35.64 -3.43
CA PRO A 137 2.38 36.99 -2.92
C PRO A 137 1.48 37.16 -1.69
N GLU A 138 2.01 37.61 -0.57
CA GLU A 138 1.28 37.79 0.69
C GLU A 138 1.15 39.27 1.09
N SER A 139 0.19 39.54 1.98
CA SER A 139 0.03 40.90 2.52
C SER A 139 1.11 41.29 3.51
N ASN A 140 1.76 40.27 4.13
CA ASN A 140 2.85 40.45 5.07
C ASN A 140 3.85 39.27 5.00
N GLU A 141 4.90 39.42 4.23
CA GLU A 141 5.96 38.42 4.06
C GLU A 141 6.89 38.25 5.29
N ASN A 142 6.75 39.10 6.30
CA ASN A 142 7.66 39.10 7.46
C ASN A 142 7.21 38.10 8.56
N ASN A 143 6.05 37.49 8.43
CA ASN A 143 5.49 36.52 9.41
C ASN A 143 5.56 35.07 8.93
N ASN A 144 6.19 34.79 7.79
CA ASN A 144 6.31 33.50 7.16
C ASN A 144 7.37 32.60 7.79
N GLN A 145 8.20 33.16 8.65
CA GLN A 145 9.24 32.43 9.36
C GLN A 145 9.17 32.72 10.88
N THR A 146 9.31 31.69 11.67
CA THR A 146 9.43 31.80 13.12
C THR A 146 10.35 30.73 13.68
N ILE A 147 11.06 31.08 14.76
CA ILE A 147 11.82 30.10 15.54
C ILE A 147 11.08 29.90 16.85
N GLN A 148 10.67 28.66 17.12
CA GLN A 148 9.96 28.33 18.36
C GLN A 148 10.71 27.33 19.20
N GLU A 149 10.80 27.63 20.48
CA GLU A 149 11.25 26.71 21.52
C GLU A 149 10.01 26.02 22.10
N LEU A 150 9.99 24.70 22.05
CA LEU A 150 8.92 23.90 22.63
C LEU A 150 9.51 23.01 23.71
N PRO A 151 8.87 22.96 24.91
CA PRO A 151 9.30 22.01 25.92
C PRO A 151 9.13 20.61 25.41
N VAL A 152 10.16 19.78 25.54
CA VAL A 152 10.08 18.35 25.30
C VAL A 152 9.07 17.78 26.30
N PRO A 153 8.02 17.06 25.85
CA PRO A 153 7.06 16.49 26.76
C PRO A 153 7.75 15.49 27.68
N THR A 154 7.58 15.68 28.99
CA THR A 154 8.01 14.68 29.96
C THR A 154 7.06 13.52 29.92
N ILE A 155 7.57 12.34 29.60
CA ILE A 155 6.79 11.11 29.65
C ILE A 155 6.34 10.92 31.11
N PRO A 156 5.01 10.82 31.36
CA PRO A 156 4.53 10.60 32.74
C PRO A 156 5.16 9.34 33.36
N PRO A 157 5.50 9.33 34.64
CA PRO A 157 6.09 8.16 35.32
C PRO A 157 5.26 6.88 35.14
N ASP A 158 3.94 7.01 35.06
CA ASP A 158 3.01 5.89 34.81
C ASP A 158 3.14 5.30 33.41
N CYS A 159 3.67 6.04 32.43
CA CYS A 159 4.00 5.57 31.10
C CYS A 159 5.38 4.88 31.04
N LEU A 160 6.23 5.10 32.05
CA LEU A 160 7.52 4.43 32.20
C LEU A 160 7.38 3.08 32.92
N ALA A 161 6.24 2.84 33.58
CA ALA A 161 5.83 1.49 33.92
C ALA A 161 5.59 0.77 32.59
N THR A 162 6.65 0.15 32.05
CA THR A 162 6.50 -0.82 30.99
C THR A 162 5.33 -1.71 31.39
N PRO A 163 4.23 -1.77 30.61
CA PRO A 163 3.41 -2.95 30.68
C PRO A 163 4.37 -4.07 30.30
N THR A 164 4.82 -4.85 31.28
CA THR A 164 5.37 -6.17 31.06
C THR A 164 4.22 -7.04 30.56
N THR A 165 3.64 -6.73 29.43
CA THR A 165 3.14 -7.74 28.53
C THR A 165 4.43 -8.42 28.06
N GLU A 166 4.83 -9.45 28.82
CA GLU A 166 5.79 -10.41 28.33
C GLU A 166 5.35 -10.73 26.91
N THR A 167 6.15 -10.29 25.94
CA THR A 167 5.95 -10.66 24.54
C THR A 167 6.23 -12.16 24.54
N THR A 168 5.18 -12.97 24.69
CA THR A 168 5.33 -14.41 24.77
C THR A 168 5.92 -14.87 23.45
N VAL A 169 7.14 -15.36 23.52
CA VAL A 169 7.81 -16.00 22.38
C VAL A 169 7.35 -17.45 22.35
N GLU A 170 6.54 -17.80 21.36
CA GLU A 170 6.07 -19.16 21.20
C GLU A 170 6.92 -19.95 20.21
N ALA A 171 7.15 -21.22 20.54
CA ALA A 171 7.81 -22.19 19.69
C ALA A 171 6.80 -22.83 18.71
N PRO A 172 7.26 -23.32 17.54
CA PRO A 172 6.38 -23.96 16.58
C PRO A 172 5.85 -25.31 17.11
N LEU A 173 4.59 -25.61 16.80
CA LEU A 173 3.98 -26.92 17.06
C LEU A 173 4.66 -28.04 16.26
N ALA A 174 5.09 -27.72 15.04
CA ALA A 174 5.78 -28.66 14.16
C ALA A 174 6.68 -27.94 13.16
N THR A 175 7.77 -28.60 12.77
CA THR A 175 8.66 -28.16 11.67
C THR A 175 8.61 -29.21 10.57
N LEU A 176 8.23 -28.79 9.37
CA LEU A 176 8.17 -29.63 8.17
C LEU A 176 9.48 -29.44 7.39
N ARG A 177 10.25 -30.51 7.29
CA ARG A 177 11.57 -30.50 6.63
C ARG A 177 11.53 -31.34 5.36
N GLY A 178 12.31 -30.92 4.36
CA GLY A 178 12.43 -31.70 3.12
C GLY A 178 12.85 -30.88 1.92
N HIS A 179 12.43 -29.61 1.79
CA HIS A 179 12.96 -28.72 0.75
C HIS A 179 14.47 -28.55 0.92
N THR A 180 15.18 -28.47 -0.20
CA THR A 180 16.63 -28.29 -0.25
C THR A 180 17.04 -26.85 -0.58
N GLY A 181 16.07 -26.00 -0.84
CA GLY A 181 16.22 -24.56 -1.09
C GLY A 181 15.22 -23.75 -0.29
N LYS A 182 15.32 -22.42 -0.39
CA LYS A 182 14.40 -21.47 0.22
C LYS A 182 12.95 -21.82 -0.15
N VAL A 183 12.02 -21.72 0.80
CA VAL A 183 10.58 -21.89 0.54
C VAL A 183 9.95 -20.50 0.46
N TRP A 184 9.38 -20.15 -0.68
CA TRP A 184 8.85 -18.81 -0.91
C TRP A 184 7.36 -18.66 -0.72
N SER A 185 6.60 -19.77 -0.80
CA SER A 185 5.15 -19.73 -0.64
C SER A 185 4.63 -20.94 0.12
N VAL A 186 3.63 -20.72 0.97
CA VAL A 186 2.87 -21.76 1.67
C VAL A 186 1.41 -21.38 1.72
N VAL A 187 0.52 -22.35 1.42
CA VAL A 187 -0.94 -22.18 1.46
C VAL A 187 -1.62 -23.42 2.02
N PHE A 188 -2.69 -23.24 2.82
CA PHE A 188 -3.57 -24.33 3.23
C PHE A 188 -4.53 -24.72 2.12
N SER A 189 -4.87 -26.00 2.04
CA SER A 189 -6.05 -26.44 1.28
C SER A 189 -7.33 -25.89 1.92
N PRO A 190 -8.42 -25.67 1.16
CA PRO A 190 -9.67 -25.09 1.68
C PRO A 190 -10.32 -25.90 2.80
N ASP A 191 -10.06 -27.22 2.88
CA ASP A 191 -10.51 -28.09 3.97
C ASP A 191 -9.56 -28.10 5.18
N GLY A 192 -8.39 -27.44 5.06
CA GLY A 192 -7.36 -27.38 6.10
C GLY A 192 -6.59 -28.68 6.35
N THR A 193 -6.76 -29.71 5.51
CA THR A 193 -6.10 -31.01 5.71
C THR A 193 -4.69 -31.07 5.14
N LEU A 194 -4.42 -30.27 4.11
CA LEU A 194 -3.13 -30.21 3.42
C LEU A 194 -2.52 -28.80 3.50
N LEU A 195 -1.18 -28.77 3.38
CA LEU A 195 -0.42 -27.59 2.97
C LEU A 195 0.22 -27.85 1.61
N ALA A 196 0.32 -26.82 0.79
CA ALA A 196 1.20 -26.81 -0.37
C ALA A 196 2.33 -25.80 -0.12
N SER A 197 3.54 -26.15 -0.54
CA SER A 197 4.72 -25.28 -0.49
C SER A 197 5.44 -25.23 -1.83
N GLY A 198 5.93 -24.05 -2.19
CA GLY A 198 6.74 -23.80 -3.39
C GLY A 198 8.12 -23.29 -3.03
N SER A 199 9.14 -23.79 -3.70
CA SER A 199 10.53 -23.57 -3.33
C SER A 199 11.45 -23.22 -4.51
N VAL A 200 12.59 -22.64 -4.17
CA VAL A 200 13.74 -22.44 -5.05
C VAL A 200 14.35 -23.76 -5.51
N ASP A 201 14.04 -24.88 -4.85
CA ASP A 201 14.46 -26.23 -5.26
C ASP A 201 13.64 -26.78 -6.44
N ASP A 202 12.87 -25.92 -7.11
CA ASP A 202 12.03 -26.22 -8.27
C ASP A 202 10.90 -27.25 -7.97
N THR A 203 10.59 -27.50 -6.70
CA THR A 203 9.55 -28.45 -6.32
C THR A 203 8.35 -27.78 -5.65
N VAL A 204 7.18 -28.35 -5.90
CA VAL A 204 5.96 -28.17 -5.09
C VAL A 204 5.81 -29.38 -4.19
N ARG A 205 5.58 -29.17 -2.91
CA ARG A 205 5.34 -30.24 -1.95
C ARG A 205 3.99 -30.12 -1.31
N LEU A 206 3.33 -31.24 -1.15
CA LEU A 206 2.09 -31.36 -0.38
C LEU A 206 2.38 -32.06 0.95
N TRP A 207 1.84 -31.52 2.03
CA TRP A 207 2.06 -32.00 3.39
C TRP A 207 0.73 -32.27 4.07
N ARG A 208 0.64 -33.35 4.87
CA ARG A 208 -0.51 -33.58 5.75
C ARG A 208 -0.36 -32.72 7.00
N VAL A 209 -1.33 -31.84 7.26
CA VAL A 209 -1.30 -30.91 8.41
C VAL A 209 -1.28 -31.68 9.72
N LYS A 210 -2.25 -32.58 9.94
CA LYS A 210 -2.41 -33.35 11.20
C LYS A 210 -1.20 -34.23 11.54
N ALA A 211 -0.58 -34.82 10.53
CA ALA A 211 0.56 -35.73 10.72
C ALA A 211 1.92 -35.00 10.63
N ALA A 212 1.91 -33.74 10.26
CA ALA A 212 3.10 -32.90 10.04
C ALA A 212 4.16 -33.61 9.18
N ASN A 213 3.75 -34.29 8.09
CA ASN A 213 4.64 -35.03 7.22
C ASN A 213 4.37 -34.81 5.73
N LEU A 214 5.38 -35.07 4.93
CA LEU A 214 5.28 -35.01 3.48
C LEU A 214 4.28 -36.05 2.96
N LEU A 215 3.29 -35.59 2.20
CA LEU A 215 2.38 -36.45 1.44
C LEU A 215 2.97 -36.79 0.08
N ARG A 216 3.48 -35.77 -0.63
CA ARG A 216 3.95 -35.93 -2.00
C ARG A 216 4.86 -34.75 -2.40
N THR A 217 5.84 -35.04 -3.24
CA THR A 217 6.50 -34.03 -4.07
C THR A 217 5.80 -34.06 -5.43
N MET A 218 5.24 -32.92 -5.84
CA MET A 218 4.64 -32.78 -7.17
C MET A 218 5.73 -32.60 -8.22
N ALA A 219 5.37 -32.73 -9.47
CA ALA A 219 6.30 -32.71 -10.60
C ALA A 219 7.24 -31.48 -10.54
N VAL A 220 8.47 -31.70 -10.95
CA VAL A 220 9.52 -30.71 -10.96
C VAL A 220 9.15 -29.58 -11.92
N HIS A 221 9.06 -28.37 -11.43
CA HIS A 221 9.09 -27.19 -12.27
C HIS A 221 10.51 -27.07 -12.89
N PRO A 222 10.65 -26.55 -14.11
CA PRO A 222 11.97 -26.26 -14.65
C PRO A 222 12.64 -25.04 -13.99
N PHE A 223 11.92 -24.33 -13.10
CA PHE A 223 12.38 -23.08 -12.45
C PHE A 223 11.70 -22.87 -11.10
N PRO A 224 12.29 -22.06 -10.19
CA PRO A 224 11.78 -21.75 -8.87
C PRO A 224 10.32 -21.29 -8.83
N ILE A 225 9.59 -21.73 -7.78
CA ILE A 225 8.19 -21.41 -7.54
C ILE A 225 8.11 -20.24 -6.55
N MET A 226 7.42 -19.17 -6.98
CA MET A 226 7.27 -17.93 -6.23
C MET A 226 5.96 -17.88 -5.44
N SER A 227 4.86 -18.40 -6.01
CA SER A 227 3.52 -18.25 -5.45
C SER A 227 2.65 -19.46 -5.73
N LEU A 228 1.69 -19.69 -4.84
CA LEU A 228 0.75 -20.82 -4.88
C LEU A 228 -0.67 -20.37 -4.53
N ALA A 229 -1.68 -20.96 -5.17
CA ALA A 229 -3.08 -20.81 -4.79
C ALA A 229 -3.86 -22.11 -5.06
N PHE A 230 -4.63 -22.59 -4.05
CA PHE A 230 -5.59 -23.68 -4.25
C PHE A 230 -6.86 -23.17 -4.93
N THR A 231 -7.46 -24.01 -5.77
CA THR A 231 -8.86 -23.79 -6.17
C THR A 231 -9.78 -23.90 -4.93
N PRO A 232 -10.91 -23.14 -4.89
CA PRO A 232 -11.81 -23.16 -3.73
C PRO A 232 -12.37 -24.54 -3.36
N ASN A 233 -12.45 -25.47 -4.30
CA ASN A 233 -12.85 -26.86 -4.08
C ASN A 233 -11.68 -27.78 -3.67
N GLY A 234 -10.46 -27.26 -3.59
CA GLY A 234 -9.26 -27.99 -3.21
C GLY A 234 -8.74 -29.01 -4.23
N SER A 235 -9.38 -29.15 -5.39
CA SER A 235 -8.98 -30.15 -6.40
C SER A 235 -7.81 -29.73 -7.27
N GLY A 236 -7.59 -28.43 -7.42
CA GLY A 236 -6.53 -27.81 -8.22
C GLY A 236 -5.58 -26.97 -7.40
N LEU A 237 -4.37 -26.81 -7.90
CA LEU A 237 -3.35 -25.91 -7.38
C LEU A 237 -2.73 -25.13 -8.53
N ALA A 238 -2.71 -23.80 -8.42
CA ALA A 238 -1.99 -22.93 -9.33
C ALA A 238 -0.61 -22.59 -8.74
N THR A 239 0.41 -22.50 -9.59
CA THR A 239 1.78 -22.16 -9.23
C THR A 239 2.33 -21.10 -10.15
N GLY A 240 2.83 -19.98 -9.62
CA GLY A 240 3.57 -18.96 -10.33
C GLY A 240 5.08 -19.21 -10.25
N SER A 241 5.80 -19.06 -11.35
CA SER A 241 7.22 -19.40 -11.44
C SER A 241 8.08 -18.26 -11.98
N THR A 242 9.37 -18.36 -11.72
CA THR A 242 10.37 -17.40 -12.25
C THR A 242 10.54 -17.47 -13.76
N ASP A 243 10.01 -18.50 -14.44
CA ASP A 243 10.01 -18.61 -15.91
C ASP A 243 8.86 -17.84 -16.59
N GLY A 244 8.07 -17.06 -15.81
CA GLY A 244 6.93 -16.30 -16.31
C GLY A 244 5.69 -17.16 -16.61
N ALA A 245 5.72 -18.45 -16.30
CA ALA A 245 4.57 -19.33 -16.51
C ALA A 245 3.79 -19.58 -15.21
N ILE A 246 2.49 -19.72 -15.37
CA ILE A 246 1.59 -20.24 -14.34
C ILE A 246 1.21 -21.65 -14.72
N ARG A 247 1.27 -22.60 -13.80
CA ARG A 247 0.92 -23.99 -14.03
C ARG A 247 -0.22 -24.42 -13.13
N ILE A 248 -1.15 -25.17 -13.72
CA ILE A 248 -2.33 -25.69 -13.02
C ILE A 248 -2.16 -27.19 -12.83
N TRP A 249 -2.30 -27.67 -11.60
CA TRP A 249 -2.05 -29.04 -11.22
C TRP A 249 -3.29 -29.67 -10.57
N LEU A 250 -3.48 -30.95 -10.75
CA LEU A 250 -4.42 -31.76 -9.96
C LEU A 250 -3.76 -32.16 -8.62
N VAL A 251 -4.41 -31.81 -7.50
CA VAL A 251 -3.90 -32.07 -6.15
C VAL A 251 -3.86 -33.59 -5.86
N ASN A 252 -4.85 -34.35 -6.32
CA ASN A 252 -5.01 -35.78 -6.01
C ASN A 252 -3.87 -36.66 -6.56
N ASN A 253 -3.34 -36.35 -7.74
CA ASN A 253 -2.31 -37.16 -8.40
C ASN A 253 -1.04 -36.38 -8.78
N GLY A 254 -1.04 -35.04 -8.67
CA GLY A 254 0.07 -34.18 -9.05
C GLY A 254 0.27 -34.00 -10.56
N GLN A 255 -0.74 -34.31 -11.35
CA GLN A 255 -0.67 -34.16 -12.81
C GLN A 255 -0.79 -32.68 -13.21
N LEU A 256 0.07 -32.22 -14.13
CA LEU A 256 -0.05 -30.94 -14.80
C LEU A 256 -1.26 -30.96 -15.73
N VAL A 257 -2.16 -30.00 -15.56
CA VAL A 257 -3.36 -29.84 -16.39
C VAL A 257 -3.15 -28.81 -17.48
N ASP A 258 -2.57 -27.67 -17.12
CA ASP A 258 -2.40 -26.54 -18.04
C ASP A 258 -1.16 -25.70 -17.69
N THR A 259 -0.71 -24.91 -18.68
CA THR A 259 0.38 -23.95 -18.54
C THR A 259 -0.01 -22.63 -19.19
N LEU A 260 -0.31 -21.63 -18.36
CA LEU A 260 -0.68 -20.29 -18.81
C LEU A 260 0.60 -19.48 -19.07
N ARG A 261 0.72 -18.95 -20.28
CA ARG A 261 1.88 -18.16 -20.72
C ARG A 261 1.44 -16.78 -21.16
N GLY A 262 2.20 -15.76 -20.77
CA GLY A 262 1.91 -14.38 -21.13
C GLY A 262 2.79 -13.39 -20.39
N HIS A 263 3.13 -13.64 -19.09
CA HIS A 263 4.11 -12.82 -18.38
C HIS A 263 5.48 -12.92 -19.05
N SER A 264 6.14 -11.78 -19.20
CA SER A 264 7.51 -11.67 -19.73
C SER A 264 8.58 -11.60 -18.61
N GLY A 265 8.15 -11.53 -17.35
CA GLY A 265 8.97 -11.55 -16.13
C GLY A 265 8.53 -12.65 -15.18
N ARG A 266 9.16 -12.70 -14.00
CA ARG A 266 8.78 -13.65 -12.94
C ARG A 266 7.33 -13.43 -12.51
N VAL A 267 6.58 -14.50 -12.28
CA VAL A 267 5.25 -14.44 -11.67
C VAL A 267 5.42 -14.43 -10.15
N LEU A 268 5.21 -13.28 -9.52
CA LEU A 268 5.44 -13.06 -8.09
C LEU A 268 4.22 -13.44 -7.23
N GLY A 269 3.01 -13.27 -7.76
CA GLY A 269 1.77 -13.57 -7.08
C GLY A 269 0.76 -14.27 -7.97
N VAL A 270 0.01 -15.21 -7.41
CA VAL A 270 -1.18 -15.81 -8.02
C VAL A 270 -2.27 -15.93 -6.96
N ASP A 271 -3.51 -15.66 -7.36
CA ASP A 271 -4.70 -15.91 -6.54
C ASP A 271 -5.87 -16.38 -7.41
N ILE A 272 -6.77 -17.18 -6.82
CA ILE A 272 -7.93 -17.75 -7.52
C ILE A 272 -9.20 -17.13 -6.96
N SER A 273 -10.10 -16.71 -7.86
CA SER A 273 -11.39 -16.13 -7.48
C SER A 273 -12.18 -17.08 -6.57
N PRO A 274 -12.96 -16.55 -5.61
CA PRO A 274 -13.76 -17.38 -4.69
C PRO A 274 -14.75 -18.31 -5.37
N ASP A 275 -15.19 -17.99 -6.61
CA ASP A 275 -16.06 -18.85 -7.44
C ASP A 275 -15.28 -19.91 -8.25
N GLY A 276 -13.95 -19.88 -8.20
CA GLY A 276 -13.06 -20.82 -8.88
C GLY A 276 -13.00 -20.69 -10.40
N LYS A 277 -13.50 -19.60 -10.98
CA LYS A 277 -13.57 -19.45 -12.45
C LYS A 277 -12.39 -18.72 -13.05
N THR A 278 -11.80 -17.80 -12.30
CA THR A 278 -10.71 -16.96 -12.77
C THR A 278 -9.49 -17.03 -11.85
N LEU A 279 -8.33 -16.76 -12.38
CA LEU A 279 -7.08 -16.60 -11.69
C LEU A 279 -6.56 -15.20 -11.99
N ALA A 280 -6.07 -14.52 -10.96
CA ALA A 280 -5.28 -13.30 -11.09
C ALA A 280 -3.81 -13.64 -10.89
N SER A 281 -2.93 -13.02 -11.66
CA SER A 281 -1.48 -13.14 -11.52
C SER A 281 -0.80 -11.79 -11.66
N CYS A 282 0.35 -11.63 -11.00
CA CYS A 282 1.15 -10.43 -11.08
C CYS A 282 2.64 -10.77 -11.14
N GLY A 283 3.46 -9.82 -11.62
CA GLY A 283 4.87 -10.09 -11.76
C GLY A 283 5.79 -8.91 -12.02
N ASP A 284 7.05 -9.26 -12.27
CA ASP A 284 8.13 -8.32 -12.59
C ASP A 284 7.99 -7.65 -13.97
N ASP A 285 7.07 -8.13 -14.80
CA ASP A 285 6.75 -7.49 -16.07
C ASP A 285 5.77 -6.30 -15.89
N TYR A 286 5.55 -5.89 -14.65
CA TYR A 286 4.71 -4.76 -14.25
C TYR A 286 3.23 -4.93 -14.62
N THR A 287 2.78 -6.19 -14.84
CA THR A 287 1.39 -6.47 -15.23
C THR A 287 0.65 -7.26 -14.16
N VAL A 288 -0.65 -6.96 -14.02
CA VAL A 288 -1.66 -7.84 -13.41
C VAL A 288 -2.50 -8.43 -14.52
N ARG A 289 -2.62 -9.75 -14.55
CA ARG A 289 -3.36 -10.47 -15.60
C ARG A 289 -4.47 -11.33 -15.03
N LEU A 290 -5.58 -11.37 -15.75
CA LEU A 290 -6.71 -12.27 -15.47
C LEU A 290 -6.77 -13.40 -16.47
N TRP A 291 -7.02 -14.60 -15.95
CA TRP A 291 -7.09 -15.84 -16.73
C TRP A 291 -8.38 -16.57 -16.42
N ARG A 292 -8.99 -17.18 -17.43
CA ARG A 292 -10.11 -18.11 -17.26
C ARG A 292 -9.55 -19.52 -16.98
N LEU A 293 -9.91 -20.11 -15.85
CA LEU A 293 -9.38 -21.43 -15.47
C LEU A 293 -9.92 -22.59 -16.29
N SER A 294 -11.09 -22.45 -16.93
CA SER A 294 -11.69 -23.54 -17.71
C SER A 294 -10.98 -23.87 -19.02
N ASP A 295 -10.27 -22.89 -19.60
CA ASP A 295 -9.62 -23.02 -20.92
C ASP A 295 -8.23 -22.33 -20.97
N GLY A 296 -7.74 -21.84 -19.85
CA GLY A 296 -6.43 -21.18 -19.73
C GLY A 296 -6.33 -19.83 -20.47
N LYS A 297 -7.45 -19.30 -20.97
CA LYS A 297 -7.43 -18.08 -21.78
C LYS A 297 -7.16 -16.84 -20.92
N GLN A 298 -6.19 -16.01 -21.35
CA GLN A 298 -6.03 -14.66 -20.79
C GLN A 298 -7.25 -13.81 -21.15
N LEU A 299 -7.91 -13.27 -20.13
CA LEU A 299 -9.10 -12.42 -20.27
C LEU A 299 -8.71 -10.96 -20.42
N GLU A 300 -7.80 -10.49 -19.56
CA GLU A 300 -7.49 -9.07 -19.44
C GLU A 300 -6.07 -8.87 -18.90
N ILE A 301 -5.48 -7.71 -19.21
CA ILE A 301 -4.35 -7.13 -18.50
C ILE A 301 -4.94 -5.94 -17.74
N VAL A 302 -4.98 -6.06 -16.41
CA VAL A 302 -5.64 -5.09 -15.51
C VAL A 302 -4.78 -3.85 -15.31
N ASP A 303 -3.47 -4.05 -15.21
CA ASP A 303 -2.50 -3.00 -15.02
C ASP A 303 -1.24 -3.26 -15.85
N GLU A 304 -0.68 -2.17 -16.38
CA GLU A 304 0.63 -2.10 -17.02
C GLU A 304 1.39 -0.95 -16.35
N GLY A 305 1.70 -1.15 -15.04
CA GLY A 305 2.36 -0.16 -14.20
C GLY A 305 3.82 0.12 -14.59
N MET A 306 4.48 0.94 -13.80
CA MET A 306 5.91 1.27 -13.95
C MET A 306 6.79 0.59 -12.88
N ALA A 307 6.19 -0.20 -12.00
CA ALA A 307 6.85 -0.90 -10.89
C ALA A 307 6.45 -2.38 -10.86
N SER A 308 7.30 -3.23 -10.27
CA SER A 308 6.99 -4.65 -10.07
C SER A 308 5.77 -4.80 -9.16
N ILE A 309 4.81 -5.61 -9.58
CA ILE A 309 3.65 -5.95 -8.76
C ILE A 309 4.04 -7.11 -7.84
N THR A 310 4.15 -6.82 -6.55
CA THR A 310 4.72 -7.72 -5.53
C THR A 310 3.71 -8.73 -4.99
N GLY A 311 2.41 -8.42 -5.04
CA GLY A 311 1.34 -9.29 -4.58
C GLY A 311 0.00 -8.94 -5.20
N VAL A 312 -0.88 -9.93 -5.36
CA VAL A 312 -2.25 -9.78 -5.84
C VAL A 312 -3.19 -10.67 -5.03
N THR A 313 -4.40 -10.18 -4.75
CA THR A 313 -5.43 -10.95 -4.04
C THR A 313 -6.84 -10.54 -4.46
N TYR A 314 -7.76 -11.51 -4.50
CA TYR A 314 -9.18 -11.26 -4.66
C TYR A 314 -9.82 -10.82 -3.34
N SER A 315 -10.81 -9.93 -3.42
CA SER A 315 -11.71 -9.72 -2.28
C SER A 315 -12.54 -10.98 -2.01
N PRO A 316 -12.98 -11.21 -0.75
CA PRO A 316 -13.76 -12.40 -0.39
C PRO A 316 -15.06 -12.56 -1.16
N ASP A 317 -15.67 -11.46 -1.63
CA ASP A 317 -16.86 -11.47 -2.48
C ASP A 317 -16.57 -11.67 -3.98
N GLY A 318 -15.28 -11.78 -4.35
CA GLY A 318 -14.82 -11.97 -5.72
C GLY A 318 -15.04 -10.79 -6.66
N LYS A 319 -15.40 -9.60 -6.15
CA LYS A 319 -15.75 -8.45 -6.99
C LYS A 319 -14.61 -7.46 -7.19
N ARG A 320 -13.56 -7.54 -6.37
CA ARG A 320 -12.42 -6.63 -6.42
C ARG A 320 -11.12 -7.41 -6.45
N LEU A 321 -10.09 -6.79 -7.00
CA LEU A 321 -8.69 -7.17 -6.85
C LEU A 321 -7.95 -6.09 -6.08
N ALA A 322 -7.06 -6.49 -5.20
CA ALA A 322 -6.05 -5.60 -4.64
C ALA A 322 -4.67 -6.10 -5.03
N PHE A 323 -3.74 -5.19 -5.25
CA PHE A 323 -2.34 -5.51 -5.50
C PHE A 323 -1.41 -4.43 -4.94
N SER A 324 -0.21 -4.87 -4.62
CA SER A 324 0.87 -4.05 -4.05
C SER A 324 2.00 -3.89 -5.06
N GLU A 325 2.63 -2.72 -5.07
CA GLU A 325 3.69 -2.36 -6.00
C GLU A 325 5.00 -2.00 -5.29
N SER A 326 6.12 -2.25 -5.97
CA SER A 326 7.45 -1.99 -5.42
C SER A 326 7.81 -0.51 -5.29
N ASP A 327 7.02 0.41 -5.83
CA ASP A 327 7.12 1.87 -5.64
C ASP A 327 6.32 2.41 -4.45
N GLY A 328 5.58 1.53 -3.75
CA GLY A 328 4.79 1.85 -2.56
C GLY A 328 3.31 2.10 -2.83
N GLU A 329 2.83 1.87 -4.05
CA GLU A 329 1.40 1.93 -4.33
C GLU A 329 0.69 0.62 -3.93
N VAL A 330 -0.51 0.77 -3.39
CA VAL A 330 -1.46 -0.32 -3.14
C VAL A 330 -2.78 0.07 -3.80
N ARG A 331 -3.23 -0.73 -4.75
CA ARG A 331 -4.37 -0.38 -5.58
C ARG A 331 -5.51 -1.38 -5.42
N VAL A 332 -6.75 -0.88 -5.52
CA VAL A 332 -7.98 -1.70 -5.53
C VAL A 332 -8.74 -1.44 -6.81
N TRP A 333 -9.02 -2.52 -7.54
CA TRP A 333 -9.69 -2.52 -8.83
C TRP A 333 -10.99 -3.31 -8.78
N ARG A 334 -12.05 -2.79 -9.43
CA ARG A 334 -13.35 -3.44 -9.51
C ARG A 334 -13.47 -4.24 -10.81
N ILE A 335 -13.70 -5.55 -10.67
CA ILE A 335 -13.68 -6.50 -11.78
C ILE A 335 -14.81 -6.27 -12.80
N SER A 336 -15.99 -5.82 -12.35
CA SER A 336 -17.19 -5.76 -13.21
C SER A 336 -17.14 -4.73 -14.33
N ASP A 337 -16.42 -3.63 -14.14
CA ASP A 337 -16.35 -2.48 -15.05
C ASP A 337 -14.95 -1.90 -15.22
N GLY A 338 -13.94 -2.50 -14.61
CA GLY A 338 -12.56 -2.06 -14.74
C GLY A 338 -12.25 -0.75 -14.02
N ALA A 339 -13.06 -0.34 -13.02
CA ALA A 339 -12.85 0.92 -12.34
C ALA A 339 -11.84 0.80 -11.19
N TRP A 340 -10.93 1.77 -11.10
CA TRP A 340 -10.11 1.98 -9.92
C TRP A 340 -10.98 2.49 -8.76
N LEU A 341 -10.94 1.80 -7.61
CA LEU A 341 -11.72 2.18 -6.43
C LEU A 341 -10.89 2.98 -5.43
N ASN A 342 -9.70 2.49 -5.12
CA ASN A 342 -8.79 3.11 -4.15
C ASN A 342 -7.35 3.02 -4.68
N ILE A 343 -6.54 4.04 -4.38
CA ILE A 343 -5.10 4.04 -4.61
C ILE A 343 -4.44 4.65 -3.38
N PHE A 344 -3.76 3.81 -2.60
CA PHE A 344 -3.02 4.21 -1.42
C PHE A 344 -1.55 4.34 -1.79
N ARG A 345 -0.85 5.35 -1.28
CA ARG A 345 0.54 5.65 -1.65
C ARG A 345 1.40 5.90 -0.43
N GLU A 346 2.52 5.19 -0.37
CA GLU A 346 3.61 5.42 0.56
C GLU A 346 4.90 5.65 -0.25
N PRO A 347 5.14 6.87 -0.73
CA PRO A 347 6.22 7.15 -1.66
C PRO A 347 7.59 6.75 -1.11
N GLY A 348 8.34 5.96 -1.92
CA GLY A 348 9.69 5.52 -1.58
C GLY A 348 9.76 4.32 -0.62
N LEU A 349 8.61 3.74 -0.22
CA LEU A 349 8.54 2.54 0.62
C LEU A 349 7.89 1.40 -0.17
N PRO A 350 8.63 0.42 -0.69
CA PRO A 350 8.04 -0.72 -1.38
C PRO A 350 6.95 -1.41 -0.56
N ALA A 351 5.75 -1.56 -1.16
CA ALA A 351 4.73 -2.44 -0.65
C ALA A 351 5.08 -3.89 -1.07
N THR A 352 5.04 -4.82 -0.12
CA THR A 352 5.58 -6.17 -0.30
C THR A 352 4.53 -7.25 -0.35
N SER A 353 3.37 -7.00 0.27
CA SER A 353 2.26 -7.94 0.40
C SER A 353 0.97 -7.20 0.67
N VAL A 354 -0.17 -7.76 0.24
CA VAL A 354 -1.51 -7.20 0.41
C VAL A 354 -2.52 -8.28 0.77
N ALA A 355 -3.48 -7.97 1.65
CA ALA A 355 -4.55 -8.88 2.04
C ALA A 355 -5.85 -8.13 2.38
N PHE A 356 -7.01 -8.65 1.95
CA PHE A 356 -8.32 -8.21 2.43
C PHE A 356 -8.67 -8.84 3.78
N SER A 357 -9.42 -8.10 4.61
CA SER A 357 -10.13 -8.72 5.74
C SER A 357 -11.21 -9.67 5.23
N PRO A 358 -11.63 -10.69 6.04
CA PRO A 358 -12.60 -11.70 5.60
C PRO A 358 -13.97 -11.14 5.19
N ASP A 359 -14.37 -9.99 5.74
CA ASP A 359 -15.58 -9.26 5.37
C ASP A 359 -15.38 -8.31 4.17
N GLY A 360 -14.14 -8.18 3.70
CA GLY A 360 -13.76 -7.29 2.60
C GLY A 360 -13.87 -5.80 2.91
N SER A 361 -14.02 -5.40 4.17
CA SER A 361 -14.13 -4.00 4.58
C SER A 361 -12.78 -3.31 4.74
N LEU A 362 -11.75 -4.07 5.15
CA LEU A 362 -10.40 -3.58 5.36
C LEU A 362 -9.45 -4.13 4.29
N LEU A 363 -8.42 -3.36 4.00
CA LEU A 363 -7.25 -3.78 3.25
C LEU A 363 -6.01 -3.55 4.10
N ALA A 364 -5.15 -4.55 4.21
CA ALA A 364 -3.85 -4.42 4.84
C ALA A 364 -2.73 -4.57 3.81
N ALA A 365 -1.65 -3.81 3.96
CA ALA A 365 -0.43 -4.00 3.20
C ALA A 365 0.81 -3.94 4.10
N GLY A 366 1.76 -4.81 3.82
CA GLY A 366 3.07 -4.84 4.45
C GLY A 366 4.09 -4.04 3.64
N PHE A 367 5.03 -3.38 4.33
CA PHE A 367 6.02 -2.51 3.73
C PHE A 367 7.45 -2.89 4.08
N ALA A 368 8.39 -2.37 3.28
CA ALA A 368 9.82 -2.62 3.45
C ALA A 368 10.41 -1.98 4.73
N ASP A 369 9.75 -1.02 5.35
CA ASP A 369 10.14 -0.44 6.66
C ASP A 369 9.70 -1.29 7.86
N GLY A 370 9.02 -2.40 7.60
CA GLY A 370 8.54 -3.35 8.60
C GLY A 370 7.14 -3.04 9.14
N LYS A 371 6.50 -1.97 8.70
CA LYS A 371 5.13 -1.63 9.13
C LYS A 371 4.08 -2.35 8.30
N VAL A 372 2.87 -2.46 8.87
CA VAL A 372 1.66 -2.85 8.16
C VAL A 372 0.66 -1.71 8.27
N HIS A 373 0.19 -1.23 7.13
CA HIS A 373 -0.87 -0.23 7.05
C HIS A 373 -2.21 -0.90 6.79
N ILE A 374 -3.26 -0.44 7.45
CA ILE A 374 -4.61 -0.98 7.34
C ILE A 374 -5.57 0.16 7.00
N TRP A 375 -6.27 0.03 5.87
CA TRP A 375 -7.23 1.02 5.39
C TRP A 375 -8.66 0.50 5.46
N GLN A 376 -9.58 1.41 5.81
CA GLN A 376 -11.02 1.21 5.65
C GLN A 376 -11.43 1.59 4.23
N LEU A 377 -11.80 0.62 3.41
CA LEU A 377 -12.03 0.83 1.98
C LEU A 377 -13.23 1.74 1.68
N SER A 378 -14.28 1.70 2.51
CA SER A 378 -15.48 2.53 2.32
C SER A 378 -15.25 4.02 2.59
N GLN A 379 -14.19 4.36 3.33
CA GLN A 379 -13.85 5.73 3.73
C GLN A 379 -12.60 6.25 3.04
N ASP A 380 -11.92 5.40 2.28
CA ASP A 380 -10.59 5.68 1.68
C ASP A 380 -9.57 6.19 2.72
N ALA A 381 -9.61 5.62 3.92
CA ALA A 381 -8.88 6.14 5.07
C ALA A 381 -7.95 5.10 5.69
N LEU A 382 -6.73 5.52 6.04
CA LEU A 382 -5.83 4.76 6.91
C LEU A 382 -6.43 4.73 8.32
N VAL A 383 -6.75 3.55 8.83
CA VAL A 383 -7.38 3.38 10.15
C VAL A 383 -6.42 2.84 11.19
N ARG A 384 -5.35 2.17 10.77
CA ARG A 384 -4.34 1.66 11.69
C ARG A 384 -3.00 1.46 11.00
N THR A 385 -1.92 1.75 11.73
CA THR A 385 -0.56 1.35 11.39
C THR A 385 -0.03 0.44 12.48
N LEU A 386 0.30 -0.80 12.13
CA LEU A 386 0.96 -1.71 13.06
C LEU A 386 2.45 -1.40 13.08
N ALA A 387 2.97 -1.10 14.27
CA ALA A 387 4.37 -0.77 14.45
C ALA A 387 5.25 -1.97 14.06
N GLY A 388 6.20 -1.73 13.18
CA GLY A 388 7.13 -2.74 12.70
C GLY A 388 8.33 -2.91 13.62
N ASN A 389 9.19 -3.85 13.23
CA ASN A 389 10.48 -4.10 13.89
C ASN A 389 11.67 -3.52 13.11
N GLY A 390 11.40 -2.68 12.09
CA GLY A 390 12.42 -2.10 11.20
C GLY A 390 12.96 -3.06 10.13
N HIS A 391 12.40 -4.28 10.02
CA HIS A 391 12.74 -5.25 8.98
C HIS A 391 11.57 -5.49 8.04
N PRO A 392 11.78 -5.61 6.72
CA PRO A 392 10.72 -5.78 5.74
C PRO A 392 9.69 -6.86 6.12
N VAL A 393 8.41 -6.48 6.01
CA VAL A 393 7.31 -7.44 6.00
C VAL A 393 7.38 -8.20 4.69
N GLN A 394 7.33 -9.53 4.71
CA GLN A 394 7.40 -10.35 3.49
C GLN A 394 6.00 -10.84 3.06
N SER A 395 5.15 -11.13 4.02
CA SER A 395 3.81 -11.69 3.77
C SER A 395 2.89 -11.36 4.92
N ILE A 396 1.61 -11.09 4.62
CA ILE A 396 0.56 -10.80 5.61
C ILE A 396 -0.67 -11.66 5.35
N ALA A 397 -1.41 -11.98 6.43
CA ALA A 397 -2.69 -12.68 6.34
C ALA A 397 -3.62 -12.29 7.48
N PHE A 398 -4.92 -12.15 7.20
CA PHE A 398 -5.97 -12.09 8.21
C PHE A 398 -6.42 -13.51 8.60
N SER A 399 -6.81 -13.70 9.86
CA SER A 399 -7.52 -14.91 10.27
C SER A 399 -8.92 -14.94 9.63
N PRO A 400 -9.50 -16.15 9.39
CA PRO A 400 -10.82 -16.28 8.74
C PRO A 400 -11.97 -15.59 9.47
N ASP A 401 -11.85 -15.36 10.77
CA ASP A 401 -12.81 -14.65 11.60
C ASP A 401 -12.52 -13.13 11.73
N GLY A 402 -11.42 -12.66 11.11
CA GLY A 402 -11.00 -11.27 11.16
C GLY A 402 -10.44 -10.81 12.51
N ALA A 403 -10.30 -11.71 13.49
CA ALA A 403 -9.85 -11.33 14.84
C ALA A 403 -8.33 -11.12 14.94
N TRP A 404 -7.58 -11.69 14.02
CA TRP A 404 -6.12 -11.66 14.00
C TRP A 404 -5.57 -11.25 12.64
N LEU A 405 -4.41 -10.58 12.68
CA LEU A 405 -3.54 -10.39 11.53
C LEU A 405 -2.16 -10.95 11.88
N VAL A 406 -1.58 -11.76 11.01
CA VAL A 406 -0.21 -12.25 11.11
C VAL A 406 0.63 -11.68 9.99
N TYR A 407 1.89 -11.36 10.29
CA TYR A 407 2.86 -11.12 9.24
C TYR A 407 4.18 -11.85 9.50
N GLY A 408 4.84 -12.25 8.40
CA GLY A 408 6.19 -12.78 8.39
C GLY A 408 7.20 -11.69 8.06
N SER A 409 8.33 -11.68 8.76
CA SER A 409 9.35 -10.63 8.66
C SER A 409 10.70 -11.19 8.20
N GLN A 410 11.48 -10.30 7.60
CA GLN A 410 12.87 -10.59 7.23
C GLN A 410 13.77 -10.87 8.45
N ASP A 411 13.33 -10.51 9.68
CA ASP A 411 14.02 -10.82 10.94
C ASP A 411 13.88 -12.28 11.41
N SER A 412 13.30 -13.15 10.57
CA SER A 412 13.06 -14.58 10.85
C SER A 412 11.95 -14.85 11.87
N THR A 413 11.13 -13.86 12.22
CA THR A 413 9.99 -14.02 13.13
C THR A 413 8.64 -13.80 12.42
N LEU A 414 7.58 -14.31 13.05
CA LEU A 414 6.22 -13.90 12.73
C LEU A 414 5.70 -13.03 13.89
N ARG A 415 4.81 -12.10 13.58
CA ARG A 415 4.13 -11.28 14.57
C ARG A 415 2.62 -11.39 14.40
N LEU A 416 1.95 -11.67 15.52
CA LEU A 416 0.49 -11.85 15.56
C LEU A 416 -0.15 -10.67 16.29
N TRP A 417 -1.08 -9.99 15.62
CA TRP A 417 -1.76 -8.79 16.08
C TRP A 417 -3.25 -9.05 16.28
N SER A 418 -3.80 -8.56 17.41
CA SER A 418 -5.25 -8.55 17.62
C SER A 418 -5.90 -7.42 16.80
N MET A 419 -6.94 -7.76 16.07
CA MET A 419 -7.76 -6.80 15.31
C MET A 419 -9.01 -6.37 16.09
N VAL A 420 -9.32 -7.04 17.20
CA VAL A 420 -10.49 -6.77 18.04
C VAL A 420 -10.20 -5.76 19.13
N ASP A 421 -8.95 -5.71 19.62
CA ASP A 421 -8.53 -4.78 20.66
C ASP A 421 -7.55 -3.74 20.09
N PRO A 422 -8.04 -2.55 19.73
CA PRO A 422 -7.19 -1.48 19.21
C PRO A 422 -6.32 -0.82 20.28
N ALA A 423 -6.56 -1.07 21.57
CA ALA A 423 -5.82 -0.44 22.66
C ALA A 423 -4.40 -1.01 22.84
N THR A 424 -4.08 -2.13 22.22
CA THR A 424 -2.74 -2.71 22.22
C THR A 424 -2.06 -2.48 20.86
N ASP A 425 -1.26 -1.43 20.80
CA ASP A 425 -0.44 -1.10 19.62
C ASP A 425 0.83 -1.96 19.50
N GLN A 426 0.88 -3.06 20.23
CA GLN A 426 1.98 -4.02 20.20
C GLN A 426 1.52 -5.39 19.70
N SER A 427 2.42 -6.11 19.01
CA SER A 427 2.17 -7.49 18.64
C SER A 427 1.90 -8.31 19.90
N ARG A 428 0.79 -9.04 19.93
CA ARG A 428 0.42 -9.85 21.08
C ARG A 428 1.34 -11.05 21.27
N LEU A 429 1.89 -11.56 20.14
CA LEU A 429 2.83 -12.68 20.15
C LEU A 429 3.92 -12.48 19.10
N ILE A 430 5.12 -12.89 19.47
CA ILE A 430 6.21 -13.14 18.54
C ILE A 430 6.40 -14.66 18.44
N LEU A 431 6.25 -15.19 17.23
CA LEU A 431 6.46 -16.60 16.93
C LEU A 431 7.87 -16.73 16.34
N ALA A 432 8.80 -17.25 17.14
CA ALA A 432 10.20 -17.36 16.78
C ALA A 432 10.62 -18.83 16.67
N GLY A 433 11.56 -19.05 15.74
CA GLY A 433 12.11 -20.40 15.54
C GLY A 433 12.73 -20.60 14.16
N HIS A 434 12.31 -19.87 13.12
CA HIS A 434 13.01 -19.92 11.83
C HIS A 434 14.42 -19.37 11.94
N ASP A 435 15.33 -19.97 11.17
CA ASP A 435 16.74 -19.59 11.08
C ASP A 435 17.02 -18.66 9.88
N GLY A 436 15.98 -18.22 9.18
CA GLY A 436 16.04 -17.31 8.03
C GLY A 436 14.73 -16.53 7.84
N PRO A 437 14.72 -15.51 6.99
CA PRO A 437 13.54 -14.70 6.68
C PRO A 437 12.27 -15.51 6.48
N VAL A 438 11.16 -15.08 7.11
CA VAL A 438 9.85 -15.67 6.90
C VAL A 438 9.24 -15.08 5.64
N THR A 439 9.12 -15.87 4.60
CA THR A 439 8.76 -15.44 3.23
C THR A 439 7.26 -15.47 2.96
N SER A 440 6.52 -16.37 3.63
CA SER A 440 5.08 -16.53 3.43
C SER A 440 4.41 -16.99 4.72
N VAL A 441 3.22 -16.45 4.99
CA VAL A 441 2.37 -16.83 6.14
C VAL A 441 0.93 -17.00 5.69
N THR A 442 0.21 -17.93 6.32
CA THR A 442 -1.21 -18.17 6.05
C THR A 442 -1.90 -18.76 7.28
N PHE A 443 -3.19 -18.45 7.47
CA PHE A 443 -4.03 -19.10 8.46
C PHE A 443 -4.69 -20.35 7.88
N SER A 444 -4.89 -21.35 8.75
CA SER A 444 -5.79 -22.47 8.42
C SER A 444 -7.24 -21.96 8.23
N PRO A 445 -8.07 -22.63 7.41
CA PRO A 445 -9.46 -22.21 7.20
C PRO A 445 -10.32 -22.16 8.48
N LYS A 446 -9.92 -22.88 9.53
CA LYS A 446 -10.55 -22.83 10.86
C LYS A 446 -10.01 -21.72 11.77
N GLY A 447 -8.95 -21.05 11.36
CA GLY A 447 -8.33 -19.97 12.13
C GLY A 447 -7.50 -20.41 13.35
N ASN A 448 -7.35 -21.70 13.61
CA ASN A 448 -6.67 -22.23 14.80
C ASN A 448 -5.18 -22.53 14.59
N LEU A 449 -4.69 -22.50 13.37
CA LEU A 449 -3.28 -22.69 13.02
C LEU A 449 -2.79 -21.58 12.08
N ILE A 450 -1.50 -21.30 12.20
CA ILE A 450 -0.73 -20.52 11.22
C ILE A 450 0.31 -21.45 10.60
N ALA A 451 0.53 -21.36 9.30
CA ALA A 451 1.66 -21.96 8.62
C ALA A 451 2.60 -20.85 8.12
N SER A 452 3.88 -21.08 8.24
CA SER A 452 4.93 -20.21 7.71
C SER A 452 5.91 -20.96 6.85
N ALA A 453 6.46 -20.27 5.84
CA ALA A 453 7.57 -20.70 5.01
C ALA A 453 8.76 -19.78 5.21
N SER A 454 9.97 -20.28 5.00
CA SER A 454 11.19 -19.51 5.25
C SER A 454 12.32 -19.81 4.28
N ASP A 455 13.24 -18.85 4.20
CA ASP A 455 14.53 -18.99 3.53
C ASP A 455 15.42 -20.09 4.15
N ASP A 456 15.10 -20.56 5.38
CA ASP A 456 15.76 -21.68 6.03
C ASP A 456 15.41 -23.06 5.42
N GLY A 457 14.57 -23.10 4.39
CA GLY A 457 14.15 -24.32 3.71
C GLY A 457 13.08 -25.13 4.45
N THR A 458 12.51 -24.57 5.53
CA THR A 458 11.48 -25.25 6.34
C THR A 458 10.14 -24.55 6.29
N LEU A 459 9.09 -25.33 6.61
CA LEU A 459 7.80 -24.76 6.99
C LEU A 459 7.57 -25.04 8.48
N ARG A 460 6.80 -24.16 9.12
CA ARG A 460 6.41 -24.34 10.53
C ARG A 460 4.93 -24.17 10.72
N LEU A 461 4.39 -24.88 11.70
CA LEU A 461 3.03 -24.75 12.17
C LEU A 461 3.02 -24.14 13.56
N TRP A 462 2.09 -23.23 13.80
CA TRP A 462 1.96 -22.49 15.06
C TRP A 462 0.50 -22.52 15.51
N SER A 463 0.28 -22.48 16.83
CA SER A 463 -1.04 -22.30 17.41
C SER A 463 -1.49 -20.83 17.30
N VAL A 464 -2.79 -20.64 17.14
CA VAL A 464 -3.41 -19.33 17.32
C VAL A 464 -4.01 -19.30 18.73
N PRO A 465 -3.77 -18.24 19.53
CA PRO A 465 -4.35 -18.13 20.87
C PRO A 465 -5.87 -18.16 20.81
N GLU A 466 -6.49 -18.75 21.85
CA GLU A 466 -7.91 -18.55 22.09
C GLU A 466 -8.20 -17.07 22.38
N LYS A 467 -9.39 -16.61 22.00
CA LYS A 467 -9.82 -15.19 22.11
C LYS A 467 -10.02 -14.78 23.57
#